data_3ff8042abf9d0e0dfc78804294bf1106
#
_entry.id   3ff8042abf9d0e0dfc78804294bf1106
#
_cell.length_a   1.000
_cell.length_b   1.000
_cell.length_c   1.000
_cell.angle_alpha   90.00
_cell.angle_beta   90.00
_cell.angle_gamma   90.00
#
_symmetry.space_group_name_H-M   'P 1'
#
loop_
_entity.id
_entity.type
_entity.pdbx_description
1 polymer ?
#
loop_
_entity_poly.entity_id
_entity_poly.type
_entity_poly.pdbx_seq_one_letter_code
_entity_poly.pdbx_strand_id
1 'polypeptide(L)'
;YTLSLHDALPILVPLLLFMFLDNYFSYLLSFIIGVTFCFVCIFLFQILSKDKVYQFLLLPAATTLVLYSIFLCLRLEPVLFIYSPLITEVLLVVVLVFLGFAKRTILRRIRTSQHPTYKRTLMRTTLNEFFFVAQLIQNLYTLHLFIILVYSILPETMQSVRMERFLYRELGIVIGVFLILYEQIRISMMQGSLRKEMWLPVLNDGGKVIGCIARSVSRSLPKKYYHPVVRVAVIYQGMLYLVNRGKKSFVSPDTIDYPFYSYVLFRHSIESTVRETMGGLGEKEDVMPRFLIRYTFENEKVKHLVNLYVMCVRSEKVMDQIKQPNGKLWTSKQIEENLGSGVFSEYFEQEFAYLQNTVLLAENFCCAGC
;
A
#
# COMPACT_ATOMS: atom_id res chain seq x y z
N TYR A 1 1.76 8.02 -6.29
CA TYR A 1 2.84 7.08 -6.68
C TYR A 1 2.39 5.70 -6.23
N THR A 2 1.73 4.97 -7.09
CA THR A 2 1.65 3.53 -6.99
C THR A 2 3.08 3.02 -7.10
N LEU A 3 3.67 2.56 -6.00
CA LEU A 3 4.83 1.71 -6.05
C LEU A 3 4.44 0.55 -6.98
N SER A 4 5.01 0.53 -8.17
CA SER A 4 4.92 -0.60 -9.05
C SER A 4 5.81 -1.67 -8.42
N LEU A 5 5.20 -2.50 -7.57
CA LEU A 5 5.86 -3.68 -6.98
C LEU A 5 6.24 -4.72 -8.07
N HIS A 6 5.95 -4.44 -9.35
CA HIS A 6 6.39 -5.25 -10.49
C HIS A 6 7.93 -5.30 -10.65
N ASP A 7 8.66 -4.55 -9.82
CA ASP A 7 10.08 -4.29 -10.03
C ASP A 7 11.02 -5.38 -9.47
N ALA A 8 10.52 -6.35 -8.69
CA ALA A 8 11.35 -7.45 -8.18
C ALA A 8 11.45 -8.66 -9.16
N LEU A 9 10.53 -8.75 -10.13
CA LEU A 9 10.49 -9.80 -11.14
C LEU A 9 11.69 -9.84 -12.12
N PRO A 10 12.32 -8.68 -12.49
CA PRO A 10 13.40 -8.68 -13.47
C PRO A 10 14.65 -9.44 -13.08
N ILE A 11 14.84 -9.79 -11.79
CA ILE A 11 16.06 -10.44 -11.29
C ILE A 11 16.33 -11.76 -12.00
N LEU A 12 15.30 -12.58 -12.21
CA LEU A 12 15.43 -13.93 -12.75
C LEU A 12 15.20 -14.00 -14.26
N VAL A 13 14.43 -13.07 -14.85
CA VAL A 13 13.97 -13.19 -16.24
C VAL A 13 15.12 -13.36 -17.25
N PRO A 14 16.22 -12.58 -17.22
CA PRO A 14 17.32 -12.78 -18.16
C PRO A 14 18.02 -14.15 -18.02
N LEU A 15 18.16 -14.63 -16.78
CA LEU A 15 18.80 -15.92 -16.49
C LEU A 15 17.90 -17.09 -16.89
N LEU A 16 16.60 -17.02 -16.62
CA LEU A 16 15.65 -18.04 -17.04
C LEU A 16 15.52 -18.11 -18.55
N LEU A 17 15.55 -16.95 -19.23
CA LEU A 17 15.58 -16.91 -20.69
C LEU A 17 16.82 -17.62 -21.21
N PHE A 18 18.01 -17.34 -20.65
CA PHE A 18 19.23 -18.01 -20.99
C PHE A 18 19.14 -19.54 -20.75
N MET A 19 18.74 -19.97 -19.57
CA MET A 19 18.60 -21.40 -19.23
C MET A 19 17.57 -22.11 -20.11
N PHE A 20 16.48 -21.45 -20.47
CA PHE A 20 15.47 -21.98 -21.37
C PHE A 20 16.00 -22.16 -22.79
N LEU A 21 16.64 -21.14 -23.34
CA LEU A 21 17.19 -21.16 -24.69
C LEU A 21 18.32 -22.20 -24.84
N ASP A 22 19.09 -22.45 -23.78
CA ASP A 22 20.16 -23.43 -23.74
C ASP A 22 19.68 -24.89 -23.95
N ASN A 23 18.39 -25.14 -23.77
CA ASN A 23 17.78 -26.43 -24.08
C ASN A 23 17.50 -26.64 -25.59
N TYR A 24 17.41 -25.56 -26.35
CA TYR A 24 17.04 -25.59 -27.77
C TYR A 24 18.18 -25.16 -28.73
N PHE A 25 19.06 -24.30 -28.24
CA PHE A 25 20.15 -23.73 -29.00
C PHE A 25 21.52 -24.08 -28.40
N SER A 26 22.59 -23.73 -29.06
CA SER A 26 23.92 -23.86 -28.48
C SER A 26 24.09 -22.91 -27.29
N TYR A 27 24.85 -23.32 -26.28
CA TYR A 27 25.13 -22.53 -25.08
C TYR A 27 25.67 -21.12 -25.39
N LEU A 28 26.49 -20.98 -26.45
CA LEU A 28 27.05 -19.70 -26.87
C LEU A 28 25.96 -18.75 -27.41
N LEU A 29 25.08 -19.25 -28.28
CA LEU A 29 23.99 -18.45 -28.85
C LEU A 29 23.01 -18.04 -27.74
N SER A 30 22.64 -18.97 -26.86
CA SER A 30 21.76 -18.72 -25.71
C SER A 30 22.35 -17.69 -24.78
N PHE A 31 23.66 -17.73 -24.53
CA PHE A 31 24.38 -16.75 -23.72
C PHE A 31 24.34 -15.36 -24.37
N ILE A 32 24.64 -15.24 -25.64
CA ILE A 32 24.60 -13.94 -26.34
C ILE A 32 23.21 -13.33 -26.29
N ILE A 33 22.15 -14.13 -26.50
CA ILE A 33 20.76 -13.66 -26.39
C ILE A 33 20.45 -13.23 -24.95
N GLY A 34 20.82 -14.03 -23.95
CA GLY A 34 20.60 -13.71 -22.53
C GLY A 34 21.29 -12.42 -22.08
N VAL A 35 22.53 -12.21 -22.49
CA VAL A 35 23.30 -10.99 -22.22
C VAL A 35 22.68 -9.78 -22.93
N THR A 36 22.35 -9.91 -24.22
CA THR A 36 21.70 -8.82 -24.97
C THR A 36 20.37 -8.43 -24.32
N PHE A 37 19.56 -9.41 -23.95
CA PHE A 37 18.30 -9.17 -23.26
C PHE A 37 18.50 -8.48 -21.91
N CYS A 38 19.51 -8.88 -21.12
CA CYS A 38 19.86 -8.23 -19.87
C CYS A 38 20.23 -6.76 -20.07
N PHE A 39 21.05 -6.43 -21.10
CA PHE A 39 21.39 -5.06 -21.46
C PHE A 39 20.16 -4.25 -21.88
N VAL A 40 19.27 -4.82 -22.69
CA VAL A 40 18.01 -4.18 -23.08
C VAL A 40 17.16 -3.87 -21.85
N CYS A 41 17.04 -4.81 -20.92
CA CYS A 41 16.32 -4.59 -19.67
C CYS A 41 16.94 -3.45 -18.85
N ILE A 42 18.27 -3.42 -18.68
CA ILE A 42 18.97 -2.35 -17.95
C ILE A 42 18.70 -1.00 -18.61
N PHE A 43 18.78 -0.93 -19.94
CA PHE A 43 18.56 0.29 -20.70
C PHE A 43 17.11 0.78 -20.59
N LEU A 44 16.12 -0.12 -20.71
CA LEU A 44 14.71 0.20 -20.52
C LEU A 44 14.44 0.73 -19.11
N PHE A 45 15.02 0.10 -18.08
CA PHE A 45 14.89 0.59 -16.71
C PHE A 45 15.54 1.96 -16.51
N GLN A 46 16.61 2.28 -17.20
CA GLN A 46 17.23 3.61 -17.14
C GLN A 46 16.33 4.70 -17.73
N ILE A 47 15.60 4.37 -18.81
CA ILE A 47 14.69 5.33 -19.47
C ILE A 47 13.37 5.48 -18.69
N LEU A 48 12.76 4.37 -18.28
CA LEU A 48 11.45 4.35 -17.66
C LEU A 48 11.49 4.78 -16.18
N SER A 49 12.57 4.46 -15.48
CA SER A 49 12.71 4.72 -14.06
C SER A 49 13.68 5.86 -13.79
N LYS A 50 13.18 6.97 -13.22
CA LYS A 50 14.01 8.10 -12.77
C LYS A 50 14.84 7.78 -11.51
N ASP A 51 14.57 6.66 -10.83
CA ASP A 51 15.21 6.30 -9.56
C ASP A 51 16.23 5.17 -9.77
N LYS A 52 17.50 5.47 -9.44
CA LYS A 52 18.64 4.54 -9.56
C LYS A 52 18.51 3.25 -8.73
N VAL A 53 17.52 3.17 -7.82
CA VAL A 53 17.29 1.98 -6.99
C VAL A 53 16.88 0.77 -7.81
N TYR A 54 16.17 0.97 -8.91
CA TYR A 54 15.69 -0.13 -9.76
C TYR A 54 16.79 -0.80 -10.58
N GLN A 55 17.88 -0.08 -10.85
CA GLN A 55 19.06 -0.66 -11.51
C GLN A 55 19.74 -1.74 -10.65
N PHE A 56 19.60 -1.62 -9.33
CA PHE A 56 20.15 -2.58 -8.38
C PHE A 56 19.47 -3.95 -8.46
N LEU A 57 18.23 -4.01 -8.94
CA LEU A 57 17.46 -5.25 -9.05
C LEU A 57 18.02 -6.22 -10.11
N LEU A 58 18.58 -5.70 -11.19
CA LEU A 58 19.19 -6.50 -12.26
C LEU A 58 20.64 -6.89 -11.97
N LEU A 59 21.25 -6.33 -10.92
CA LEU A 59 22.63 -6.57 -10.57
C LEU A 59 22.97 -8.08 -10.40
N PRO A 60 22.15 -8.91 -9.72
CA PRO A 60 22.45 -10.33 -9.57
C PRO A 60 22.50 -11.06 -10.92
N ALA A 61 21.53 -10.80 -11.82
CA ALA A 61 21.51 -11.41 -13.13
C ALA A 61 22.71 -10.99 -13.99
N ALA A 62 23.01 -9.68 -14.01
CA ALA A 62 24.15 -9.16 -14.75
C ALA A 62 25.49 -9.71 -14.24
N THR A 63 25.68 -9.75 -12.90
CA THR A 63 26.92 -10.31 -12.32
C THR A 63 27.04 -11.81 -12.57
N THR A 64 25.95 -12.56 -12.53
CA THR A 64 25.96 -14.00 -12.85
C THR A 64 26.36 -14.23 -14.30
N LEU A 65 25.82 -13.47 -15.25
CA LEU A 65 26.18 -13.57 -16.67
C LEU A 65 27.66 -13.15 -16.93
N VAL A 66 28.14 -12.12 -16.22
CA VAL A 66 29.56 -11.74 -16.28
C VAL A 66 30.47 -12.86 -15.74
N LEU A 67 30.11 -13.48 -14.61
CA LEU A 67 30.87 -14.61 -14.08
C LEU A 67 30.82 -15.82 -15.03
N TYR A 68 29.66 -16.08 -15.65
CA TYR A 68 29.53 -17.14 -16.66
C TYR A 68 30.44 -16.90 -17.88
N SER A 69 30.63 -15.63 -18.29
CA SER A 69 31.55 -15.31 -19.39
C SER A 69 33.00 -15.72 -19.10
N ILE A 70 33.40 -15.75 -17.83
CA ILE A 70 34.74 -16.24 -17.43
C ILE A 70 34.89 -17.72 -17.76
N PHE A 71 33.87 -18.54 -17.50
CA PHE A 71 33.86 -19.96 -17.87
C PHE A 71 33.96 -20.18 -19.37
N LEU A 72 33.32 -19.31 -20.19
CA LEU A 72 33.47 -19.33 -21.62
C LEU A 72 34.89 -19.04 -22.06
N CYS A 73 35.55 -18.04 -21.46
CA CYS A 73 36.93 -17.67 -21.76
C CYS A 73 37.94 -18.78 -21.39
N LEU A 74 37.63 -19.59 -20.37
CA LEU A 74 38.47 -20.72 -19.95
C LEU A 74 38.32 -21.95 -20.84
N ARG A 75 37.50 -21.88 -21.91
CA ARG A 75 37.27 -22.98 -22.89
C ARG A 75 36.87 -24.31 -22.22
N LEU A 76 36.04 -24.29 -21.22
CA LEU A 76 35.51 -25.48 -20.52
C LEU A 76 34.33 -26.10 -21.31
N GLU A 77 34.44 -26.18 -22.63
CA GLU A 77 33.36 -26.57 -23.54
C GLU A 77 32.66 -27.88 -23.18
N PRO A 78 33.37 -28.99 -22.82
CA PRO A 78 32.69 -30.24 -22.50
C PRO A 78 31.78 -30.13 -21.27
N VAL A 79 32.20 -29.36 -20.25
CA VAL A 79 31.45 -29.14 -19.03
C VAL A 79 30.28 -28.18 -19.27
N LEU A 80 30.51 -27.14 -20.06
CA LEU A 80 29.48 -26.16 -20.41
C LEU A 80 28.33 -26.77 -21.21
N PHE A 81 28.67 -27.70 -22.14
CA PHE A 81 27.64 -28.34 -22.97
C PHE A 81 26.63 -29.17 -22.14
N ILE A 82 27.07 -29.84 -21.10
CA ILE A 82 26.22 -30.73 -20.29
C ILE A 82 25.57 -29.96 -19.12
N TYR A 83 26.33 -29.10 -18.44
CA TYR A 83 25.97 -28.52 -17.15
C TYR A 83 25.72 -27.02 -17.18
N SER A 84 25.56 -26.40 -18.36
CA SER A 84 25.41 -24.95 -18.51
C SER A 84 24.30 -24.34 -17.62
N PRO A 85 23.06 -24.87 -17.57
CA PRO A 85 22.04 -24.36 -16.69
C PRO A 85 22.40 -24.49 -15.20
N LEU A 86 22.99 -25.62 -14.81
CA LEU A 86 23.43 -25.88 -13.44
C LEU A 86 24.55 -24.93 -13.01
N ILE A 87 25.53 -24.68 -13.87
CA ILE A 87 26.61 -23.71 -13.61
C ILE A 87 26.03 -22.31 -13.36
N THR A 88 25.07 -21.90 -14.20
CA THR A 88 24.38 -20.61 -14.04
C THR A 88 23.66 -20.52 -12.70
N GLU A 89 23.01 -21.59 -12.28
CA GLU A 89 22.33 -21.68 -11.01
C GLU A 89 23.30 -21.57 -9.82
N VAL A 90 24.41 -22.31 -9.86
CA VAL A 90 25.47 -22.22 -8.82
C VAL A 90 26.04 -20.82 -8.75
N LEU A 91 26.35 -20.20 -9.89
CA LEU A 91 26.85 -18.83 -9.92
C LEU A 91 25.85 -17.83 -9.36
N LEU A 92 24.56 -17.98 -9.68
CA LEU A 92 23.50 -17.15 -9.11
C LEU A 92 23.44 -17.28 -7.58
N VAL A 93 23.45 -18.51 -7.06
CA VAL A 93 23.45 -18.74 -5.61
C VAL A 93 24.67 -18.09 -4.95
N VAL A 94 25.86 -18.22 -5.52
CA VAL A 94 27.07 -17.59 -5.01
C VAL A 94 26.92 -16.05 -4.99
N VAL A 95 26.45 -15.45 -6.07
CA VAL A 95 26.20 -14.00 -6.15
C VAL A 95 25.21 -13.55 -5.08
N LEU A 96 24.11 -14.30 -4.88
CA LEU A 96 23.10 -13.96 -3.88
C LEU A 96 23.62 -14.09 -2.45
N VAL A 97 24.48 -15.08 -2.17
CA VAL A 97 25.17 -15.22 -0.87
C VAL A 97 26.02 -13.98 -0.58
N PHE A 98 26.85 -13.56 -1.54
CA PHE A 98 27.68 -12.34 -1.37
C PHE A 98 26.83 -11.09 -1.18
N LEU A 99 25.72 -10.94 -1.92
CA LEU A 99 24.78 -9.86 -1.72
C LEU A 99 24.13 -9.90 -0.34
N GLY A 100 23.81 -11.09 0.17
CA GLY A 100 23.30 -11.30 1.52
C GLY A 100 24.25 -10.77 2.61
N PHE A 101 25.55 -11.05 2.47
CA PHE A 101 26.58 -10.48 3.36
C PHE A 101 26.68 -8.96 3.24
N ALA A 102 26.57 -8.42 2.03
CA ALA A 102 26.62 -6.99 1.78
C ALA A 102 25.37 -6.23 2.28
N LYS A 103 24.25 -6.92 2.55
CA LYS A 103 22.96 -6.34 2.97
C LYS A 103 23.08 -5.31 4.08
N ARG A 104 23.78 -5.66 5.18
CA ARG A 104 23.96 -4.76 6.34
C ARG A 104 24.70 -3.49 5.96
N THR A 105 25.74 -3.59 5.15
CA THR A 105 26.56 -2.45 4.70
C THR A 105 25.76 -1.54 3.77
N ILE A 106 25.01 -2.11 2.83
CA ILE A 106 24.15 -1.38 1.89
C ILE A 106 23.07 -0.60 2.66
N LEU A 107 22.34 -1.26 3.57
CA LEU A 107 21.29 -0.62 4.36
C LEU A 107 21.86 0.48 5.29
N ARG A 108 23.08 0.29 5.83
CA ARG A 108 23.77 1.31 6.63
C ARG A 108 24.09 2.54 5.79
N ARG A 109 24.64 2.38 4.57
CA ARG A 109 24.93 3.50 3.65
C ARG A 109 23.69 4.31 3.30
N ILE A 110 22.54 3.67 3.10
CA ILE A 110 21.29 4.38 2.84
C ILE A 110 20.85 5.18 4.07
N ARG A 111 21.01 4.62 5.27
CA ARG A 111 20.67 5.32 6.52
C ARG A 111 21.48 6.60 6.74
N THR A 112 22.73 6.60 6.34
CA THR A 112 23.65 7.75 6.46
C THR A 112 23.62 8.72 5.28
N SER A 113 22.86 8.39 4.21
CA SER A 113 22.74 9.23 3.02
C SER A 113 22.04 10.56 3.32
N GLN A 114 22.49 11.65 2.67
CA GLN A 114 21.94 13.00 2.80
C GLN A 114 20.59 13.21 2.08
N HIS A 115 19.97 12.16 1.54
CA HIS A 115 18.68 12.26 0.87
C HIS A 115 17.53 12.61 1.84
N PRO A 116 16.45 13.27 1.36
CA PRO A 116 15.25 13.55 2.17
C PRO A 116 14.68 12.28 2.82
N THR A 117 14.14 12.41 4.02
CA THR A 117 13.62 11.27 4.84
C THR A 117 12.68 10.36 4.07
N TYR A 118 11.78 10.93 3.25
CA TYR A 118 10.85 10.18 2.40
C TYR A 118 11.58 9.27 1.40
N LYS A 119 12.61 9.81 0.71
CA LYS A 119 13.38 9.07 -0.29
C LYS A 119 14.18 7.94 0.33
N ARG A 120 14.77 8.15 1.53
CA ARG A 120 15.45 7.11 2.31
C ARG A 120 14.53 5.98 2.74
N THR A 121 13.33 6.30 3.18
CA THR A 121 12.34 5.30 3.59
C THR A 121 11.91 4.45 2.40
N LEU A 122 11.62 5.06 1.25
CA LEU A 122 11.27 4.36 0.02
C LEU A 122 12.39 3.42 -0.43
N MET A 123 13.63 3.93 -0.51
CA MET A 123 14.81 3.11 -0.88
C MET A 123 15.00 1.92 0.06
N ARG A 124 14.83 2.14 1.36
CA ARG A 124 14.95 1.06 2.36
C ARG A 124 13.88 -0.01 2.18
N THR A 125 12.64 0.39 1.93
CA THR A 125 11.53 -0.55 1.71
C THR A 125 11.75 -1.37 0.46
N THR A 126 12.09 -0.74 -0.67
CA THR A 126 12.37 -1.44 -1.94
C THR A 126 13.53 -2.43 -1.79
N LEU A 127 14.61 -2.03 -1.09
CA LEU A 127 15.74 -2.93 -0.86
C LEU A 127 15.42 -4.07 0.11
N ASN A 128 14.59 -3.85 1.11
CA ASN A 128 14.16 -4.94 1.99
C ASN A 128 13.34 -5.99 1.21
N GLU A 129 12.45 -5.56 0.32
CA GLU A 129 11.71 -6.46 -0.57
C GLU A 129 12.65 -7.20 -1.52
N PHE A 130 13.59 -6.50 -2.13
CA PHE A 130 14.61 -7.13 -2.96
C PHE A 130 15.38 -8.22 -2.21
N PHE A 131 15.86 -7.93 -1.00
CA PHE A 131 16.58 -8.93 -0.21
C PHE A 131 15.71 -10.10 0.26
N PHE A 132 14.41 -9.86 0.46
CA PHE A 132 13.47 -10.94 0.76
C PHE A 132 13.34 -11.89 -0.44
N VAL A 133 13.11 -11.35 -1.64
CA VAL A 133 13.02 -12.15 -2.87
C VAL A 133 14.34 -12.86 -3.17
N ALA A 134 15.47 -12.16 -3.06
CA ALA A 134 16.80 -12.73 -3.22
C ALA A 134 17.06 -13.91 -2.28
N GLN A 135 16.65 -13.80 -1.01
CA GLN A 135 16.76 -14.87 -0.03
C GLN A 135 15.88 -16.08 -0.40
N LEU A 136 14.67 -15.84 -0.89
CA LEU A 136 13.76 -16.90 -1.32
C LEU A 136 14.34 -17.67 -2.53
N ILE A 137 14.85 -16.94 -3.52
CA ILE A 137 15.54 -17.51 -4.70
C ILE A 137 16.73 -18.36 -4.24
N GLN A 138 17.60 -17.79 -3.39
CA GLN A 138 18.77 -18.47 -2.85
C GLN A 138 18.39 -19.77 -2.17
N ASN A 139 17.41 -19.76 -1.27
CA ASN A 139 17.00 -20.95 -0.52
C ASN A 139 16.49 -22.05 -1.43
N LEU A 140 15.65 -21.74 -2.41
CA LEU A 140 15.08 -22.74 -3.31
C LEU A 140 16.12 -23.33 -4.26
N TYR A 141 17.00 -22.52 -4.83
CA TYR A 141 18.08 -23.05 -5.66
C TYR A 141 19.13 -23.81 -4.84
N THR A 142 19.43 -23.40 -3.61
CA THR A 142 20.30 -24.18 -2.72
C THR A 142 19.67 -25.56 -2.40
N LEU A 143 18.35 -25.60 -2.17
CA LEU A 143 17.63 -26.86 -1.97
C LEU A 143 17.70 -27.74 -3.23
N HIS A 144 17.55 -27.16 -4.41
CA HIS A 144 17.68 -27.88 -5.68
C HIS A 144 19.09 -28.46 -5.86
N LEU A 145 20.14 -27.67 -5.62
CA LEU A 145 21.53 -28.14 -5.66
C LEU A 145 21.78 -29.27 -4.66
N PHE A 146 21.16 -29.21 -3.47
CA PHE A 146 21.23 -30.29 -2.50
C PHE A 146 20.54 -31.56 -3.01
N ILE A 147 19.40 -31.46 -3.67
CA ILE A 147 18.71 -32.61 -4.30
C ILE A 147 19.61 -33.24 -5.38
N ILE A 148 20.26 -32.43 -6.21
CA ILE A 148 21.21 -32.90 -7.22
C ILE A 148 22.39 -33.65 -6.55
N LEU A 149 22.94 -33.09 -5.49
CA LEU A 149 24.03 -33.70 -4.73
C LEU A 149 23.61 -35.06 -4.17
N VAL A 150 22.43 -35.17 -3.58
CA VAL A 150 21.90 -36.43 -3.08
C VAL A 150 21.72 -37.45 -4.20
N TYR A 151 21.17 -37.00 -5.35
CA TYR A 151 20.98 -37.88 -6.53
C TYR A 151 22.31 -38.38 -7.10
N SER A 152 23.37 -37.55 -7.11
CA SER A 152 24.69 -37.94 -7.59
C SER A 152 25.39 -39.00 -6.73
N ILE A 153 24.99 -39.17 -5.49
CA ILE A 153 25.54 -40.21 -4.55
C ILE A 153 24.83 -41.53 -4.72
N LEU A 154 23.66 -41.58 -5.39
CA LEU A 154 22.92 -42.82 -5.59
C LEU A 154 23.70 -43.81 -6.49
N PRO A 155 23.57 -45.15 -6.29
CA PRO A 155 24.16 -46.17 -7.16
C PRO A 155 23.72 -45.98 -8.61
N GLU A 156 24.61 -46.25 -9.57
CA GLU A 156 24.33 -46.13 -11.00
C GLU A 156 23.09 -46.95 -11.46
N THR A 157 22.77 -48.04 -10.78
CA THR A 157 21.57 -48.85 -11.03
C THR A 157 20.25 -48.11 -10.77
N MET A 158 20.27 -47.08 -9.92
CA MET A 158 19.11 -46.25 -9.59
C MET A 158 19.08 -44.93 -10.36
N GLN A 159 20.18 -44.58 -11.05
CA GLN A 159 20.26 -43.38 -11.87
C GLN A 159 19.62 -43.64 -13.23
N SER A 160 18.74 -42.71 -13.65
CA SER A 160 18.06 -42.74 -14.94
C SER A 160 18.46 -41.53 -15.76
N VAL A 161 18.85 -41.74 -17.02
CA VAL A 161 19.22 -40.66 -17.95
C VAL A 161 18.09 -39.58 -18.07
N ARG A 162 16.83 -40.02 -18.01
CA ARG A 162 15.69 -39.10 -18.06
C ARG A 162 15.61 -38.24 -16.80
N MET A 163 15.82 -38.83 -15.62
CA MET A 163 15.80 -38.12 -14.35
C MET A 163 16.99 -37.15 -14.24
N GLU A 164 18.15 -37.59 -14.70
CA GLU A 164 19.35 -36.76 -14.76
C GLU A 164 19.12 -35.51 -15.61
N ARG A 165 18.61 -35.65 -16.85
CA ARG A 165 18.25 -34.53 -17.71
C ARG A 165 17.24 -33.60 -17.05
N PHE A 166 16.22 -34.14 -16.42
CA PHE A 166 15.21 -33.35 -15.69
C PHE A 166 15.84 -32.55 -14.57
N LEU A 167 16.64 -33.18 -13.70
CA LEU A 167 17.29 -32.52 -12.57
C LEU A 167 18.30 -31.44 -13.01
N TYR A 168 19.18 -31.75 -13.96
CA TYR A 168 20.27 -30.84 -14.32
C TYR A 168 19.84 -29.69 -15.25
N ARG A 169 18.77 -29.85 -16.02
CA ARG A 169 18.39 -28.89 -17.05
C ARG A 169 17.00 -28.26 -16.90
N GLU A 170 16.01 -29.05 -16.49
CA GLU A 170 14.62 -28.64 -16.53
C GLU A 170 14.14 -28.11 -15.18
N LEU A 171 14.49 -28.75 -14.06
CA LEU A 171 13.96 -28.44 -12.74
C LEU A 171 14.34 -27.03 -12.28
N GLY A 172 15.55 -26.54 -12.58
CA GLY A 172 15.96 -25.16 -12.29
C GLY A 172 15.06 -24.12 -12.96
N ILE A 173 14.65 -24.39 -14.21
CA ILE A 173 13.72 -23.51 -14.96
C ILE A 173 12.33 -23.55 -14.30
N VAL A 174 11.84 -24.74 -13.97
CA VAL A 174 10.53 -24.91 -13.31
C VAL A 174 10.48 -24.16 -11.98
N ILE A 175 11.53 -24.27 -11.16
CA ILE A 175 11.67 -23.53 -9.90
C ILE A 175 11.63 -22.01 -10.16
N GLY A 176 12.37 -21.54 -11.17
CA GLY A 176 12.40 -20.12 -11.51
C GLY A 176 11.06 -19.58 -11.98
N VAL A 177 10.34 -20.31 -12.83
CA VAL A 177 8.99 -19.96 -13.28
C VAL A 177 8.02 -19.95 -12.10
N PHE A 178 8.09 -20.96 -11.23
CA PHE A 178 7.27 -21.01 -10.01
C PHE A 178 7.51 -19.80 -9.11
N LEU A 179 8.77 -19.40 -8.92
CA LEU A 179 9.14 -18.20 -8.16
C LEU A 179 8.54 -16.93 -8.75
N ILE A 180 8.60 -16.76 -10.08
CA ILE A 180 7.99 -15.61 -10.75
C ILE A 180 6.47 -15.58 -10.54
N LEU A 181 5.79 -16.72 -10.70
CA LEU A 181 4.36 -16.83 -10.48
C LEU A 181 3.97 -16.53 -9.03
N TYR A 182 4.71 -17.10 -8.07
CA TYR A 182 4.51 -16.83 -6.65
C TYR A 182 4.61 -15.33 -6.33
N GLU A 183 5.68 -14.67 -6.80
CA GLU A 183 5.86 -13.24 -6.59
C GLU A 183 4.75 -12.42 -7.25
N GLN A 184 4.32 -12.78 -8.45
CA GLN A 184 3.22 -12.11 -9.14
C GLN A 184 1.90 -12.21 -8.35
N ILE A 185 1.59 -13.40 -7.82
CA ILE A 185 0.41 -13.61 -6.97
C ILE A 185 0.52 -12.81 -5.68
N ARG A 186 1.68 -12.86 -5.01
CA ARG A 186 1.95 -12.11 -3.76
C ARG A 186 1.75 -10.62 -3.96
N ILE A 187 2.31 -10.06 -5.03
CA ILE A 187 2.18 -8.65 -5.39
C ILE A 187 0.72 -8.28 -5.69
N SER A 188 0.02 -9.10 -6.45
CA SER A 188 -1.40 -8.88 -6.79
C SER A 188 -2.29 -8.87 -5.54
N MET A 189 -2.06 -9.79 -4.60
CA MET A 189 -2.78 -9.82 -3.31
C MET A 189 -2.50 -8.57 -2.48
N MET A 190 -1.24 -8.13 -2.39
CA MET A 190 -0.88 -6.91 -1.67
C MET A 190 -1.47 -5.66 -2.32
N GLN A 191 -1.43 -5.55 -3.64
CA GLN A 191 -2.06 -4.44 -4.37
C GLN A 191 -3.58 -4.40 -4.14
N GLY A 192 -4.25 -5.54 -4.15
CA GLY A 192 -5.67 -5.65 -3.86
C GLY A 192 -6.02 -5.17 -2.44
N SER A 193 -5.20 -5.48 -1.46
CA SER A 193 -5.34 -4.99 -0.08
C SER A 193 -5.09 -3.49 0.01
N LEU A 194 -4.00 -2.99 -0.60
CA LEU A 194 -3.64 -1.56 -0.60
C LEU A 194 -4.64 -0.68 -1.36
N ARG A 195 -5.26 -1.18 -2.43
CA ARG A 195 -6.32 -0.47 -3.16
C ARG A 195 -7.59 -0.25 -2.34
N LYS A 196 -7.90 -1.19 -1.44
CA LYS A 196 -9.07 -1.09 -0.55
C LYS A 196 -8.79 -0.24 0.70
N GLU A 197 -7.53 0.09 0.96
CA GLU A 197 -7.15 0.84 2.13
C GLU A 197 -7.40 2.35 1.93
N MET A 198 -7.95 2.99 2.96
CA MET A 198 -8.14 4.43 3.00
C MET A 198 -6.91 5.11 3.57
N TRP A 199 -6.26 5.95 2.76
CA TRP A 199 -5.08 6.71 3.15
C TRP A 199 -5.50 8.03 3.78
N LEU A 200 -5.17 8.21 5.05
CA LEU A 200 -5.47 9.41 5.84
C LEU A 200 -4.23 10.32 5.88
N PRO A 201 -4.37 11.64 5.65
CA PRO A 201 -3.29 12.57 5.88
C PRO A 201 -3.00 12.68 7.38
N VAL A 202 -1.73 12.81 7.72
CA VAL A 202 -1.25 13.11 9.07
C VAL A 202 -0.89 14.58 9.12
N LEU A 203 -1.47 15.29 10.07
CA LEU A 203 -1.24 16.71 10.29
C LEU A 203 -0.20 16.94 11.38
N ASN A 204 0.48 18.09 11.31
CA ASN A 204 1.19 18.65 12.45
C ASN A 204 0.23 19.49 13.31
N ASP A 205 0.70 20.00 14.45
CA ASP A 205 -0.14 20.83 15.34
C ASP A 205 -0.61 22.14 14.68
N GLY A 206 0.05 22.61 13.63
CA GLY A 206 -0.38 23.74 12.80
C GLY A 206 -1.37 23.38 11.68
N GLY A 207 -1.88 22.16 11.61
CA GLY A 207 -2.85 21.70 10.60
C GLY A 207 -2.26 21.45 9.21
N LYS A 208 -0.94 21.49 9.02
CA LYS A 208 -0.29 21.17 7.74
C LYS A 208 -0.06 19.67 7.57
N VAL A 209 -0.28 19.16 6.37
CA VAL A 209 -0.03 17.74 6.04
C VAL A 209 1.47 17.46 6.05
N ILE A 210 1.91 16.55 6.91
CA ILE A 210 3.30 16.10 7.04
C ILE A 210 3.54 14.68 6.51
N GLY A 211 2.47 13.94 6.20
CA GLY A 211 2.55 12.58 5.68
C GLY A 211 1.17 11.98 5.50
N CYS A 212 1.15 10.68 5.25
CA CYS A 212 -0.08 9.90 5.20
C CYS A 212 0.13 8.53 5.85
N ILE A 213 -0.96 7.95 6.36
CA ILE A 213 -0.97 6.63 7.00
C ILE A 213 -2.25 5.89 6.59
N ALA A 214 -2.17 4.57 6.51
CA ALA A 214 -3.33 3.74 6.28
C ALA A 214 -4.28 3.81 7.49
N ARG A 215 -5.58 3.88 7.25
CA ARG A 215 -6.60 3.99 8.31
C ARG A 215 -6.57 2.78 9.26
N SER A 216 -6.35 1.57 8.72
CA SER A 216 -6.20 0.35 9.51
C SER A 216 -5.03 0.45 10.49
N VAL A 217 -3.88 0.93 10.00
CA VAL A 217 -2.65 1.10 10.79
C VAL A 217 -2.82 2.22 11.83
N SER A 218 -3.42 3.36 11.45
CA SER A 218 -3.68 4.46 12.37
C SER A 218 -4.53 4.05 13.57
N ARG A 219 -5.48 3.11 13.37
CA ARG A 219 -6.35 2.60 14.44
C ARG A 219 -5.69 1.55 15.32
N SER A 220 -4.71 0.82 14.83
CA SER A 220 -4.04 -0.27 15.55
C SER A 220 -2.85 0.19 16.39
N LEU A 221 -2.31 1.37 16.10
CA LEU A 221 -1.14 1.90 16.82
C LEU A 221 -1.56 2.64 18.12
N PRO A 222 -0.76 2.55 19.17
CA PRO A 222 -1.02 3.26 20.42
C PRO A 222 -0.86 4.78 20.28
N LYS A 223 -0.11 5.23 19.26
CA LYS A 223 0.10 6.66 18.99
C LYS A 223 -1.09 7.23 18.25
N LYS A 224 -1.69 8.28 18.80
CA LYS A 224 -2.74 9.05 18.14
C LYS A 224 -2.14 9.89 17.00
N TYR A 225 -2.68 9.75 15.80
CA TYR A 225 -2.32 10.58 14.65
C TYR A 225 -3.39 11.65 14.44
N TYR A 226 -2.96 12.86 14.09
CA TYR A 226 -3.84 14.00 13.87
C TYR A 226 -4.38 13.96 12.44
N HIS A 227 -5.69 13.70 12.29
CA HIS A 227 -6.38 13.56 11.01
C HIS A 227 -7.46 14.61 10.81
N PRO A 228 -7.62 15.19 9.59
CA PRO A 228 -8.74 16.06 9.29
C PRO A 228 -10.00 15.24 9.04
N VAL A 229 -11.11 15.72 9.58
CA VAL A 229 -12.44 15.15 9.41
C VAL A 229 -13.46 16.25 9.05
N VAL A 230 -14.49 15.85 8.33
CA VAL A 230 -15.64 16.68 7.99
C VAL A 230 -16.84 16.14 8.74
N ARG A 231 -17.64 17.06 9.29
CA ARG A 231 -18.90 16.77 9.94
C ARG A 231 -19.95 17.77 9.41
N VAL A 232 -21.18 17.30 9.15
CA VAL A 232 -22.25 18.17 8.67
C VAL A 232 -23.46 18.02 9.57
N ALA A 233 -23.82 19.09 10.27
CA ALA A 233 -25.04 19.20 11.03
C ALA A 233 -26.21 19.52 10.08
N VAL A 234 -27.33 18.83 10.23
CA VAL A 234 -28.54 19.04 9.43
C VAL A 234 -29.61 19.67 10.29
N ILE A 235 -30.12 20.84 9.88
CA ILE A 235 -31.19 21.57 10.53
C ILE A 235 -32.42 21.56 9.64
N TYR A 236 -33.56 21.18 10.21
CA TYR A 236 -34.86 21.21 9.56
C TYR A 236 -35.91 21.80 10.50
N GLN A 237 -36.58 22.85 10.08
CA GLN A 237 -37.61 23.55 10.88
C GLN A 237 -37.14 23.90 12.32
N GLY A 238 -35.92 24.41 12.45
CA GLY A 238 -35.33 24.78 13.75
C GLY A 238 -34.93 23.60 14.64
N MET A 239 -35.05 22.35 14.16
CA MET A 239 -34.64 21.14 14.86
C MET A 239 -33.41 20.52 14.23
N LEU A 240 -32.56 19.87 15.05
CA LEU A 240 -31.40 19.10 14.59
C LEU A 240 -31.82 17.68 14.23
N TYR A 241 -31.42 17.25 13.02
CA TYR A 241 -31.57 15.85 12.60
C TYR A 241 -30.35 15.06 13.02
N LEU A 242 -30.55 14.11 13.88
CA LEU A 242 -29.49 13.26 14.47
C LEU A 242 -29.81 11.78 14.21
N VAL A 243 -28.74 10.97 14.12
CA VAL A 243 -28.83 9.54 13.84
C VAL A 243 -28.02 8.75 14.88
N ASN A 244 -28.40 7.50 15.14
CA ASN A 244 -27.62 6.62 15.99
C ASN A 244 -26.38 6.12 15.23
N ARG A 245 -25.21 6.28 15.85
CA ARG A 245 -23.93 5.72 15.37
C ARG A 245 -23.92 4.23 15.68
N GLY A 246 -23.93 3.39 14.71
CA GLY A 246 -23.92 1.95 14.94
C GLY A 246 -22.82 1.46 15.91
N LYS A 247 -23.04 0.33 16.56
CA LYS A 247 -22.11 -0.33 17.53
C LYS A 247 -20.68 -0.55 17.01
N LYS A 248 -20.47 -0.56 15.68
CA LYS A 248 -19.16 -0.72 15.04
C LYS A 248 -18.39 0.60 14.87
N SER A 249 -18.94 1.73 15.29
CA SER A 249 -18.25 3.02 15.26
C SER A 249 -17.00 2.99 16.13
N PHE A 250 -15.87 3.47 15.61
CA PHE A 250 -14.60 3.48 16.35
C PHE A 250 -14.58 4.51 17.48
N VAL A 251 -15.22 5.65 17.26
CA VAL A 251 -15.35 6.73 18.25
C VAL A 251 -16.80 6.82 18.66
N SER A 252 -17.08 6.88 19.95
CA SER A 252 -18.42 6.98 20.56
C SER A 252 -19.42 6.00 19.90
N PRO A 253 -19.23 4.67 20.06
CA PRO A 253 -20.16 3.69 19.50
C PRO A 253 -21.53 3.78 20.22
N ASP A 254 -22.59 3.48 19.46
CA ASP A 254 -23.98 3.42 19.97
C ASP A 254 -24.51 4.74 20.56
N THR A 255 -23.94 5.89 20.16
CA THR A 255 -24.37 7.24 20.54
C THR A 255 -25.08 7.94 19.41
N ILE A 256 -25.80 9.01 19.72
CA ILE A 256 -26.50 9.86 18.76
C ILE A 256 -25.56 10.97 18.26
N ASP A 257 -25.54 11.19 16.94
CA ASP A 257 -24.64 12.15 16.29
C ASP A 257 -25.20 12.66 14.95
N TYR A 258 -24.49 13.55 14.28
CA TYR A 258 -24.86 14.00 12.93
C TYR A 258 -24.87 12.87 11.91
N PRO A 259 -25.74 12.96 10.87
CA PRO A 259 -25.84 11.93 9.85
C PRO A 259 -24.59 11.85 8.95
N PHE A 260 -23.86 12.95 8.81
CA PHE A 260 -22.74 13.06 7.90
C PHE A 260 -21.43 13.26 8.63
N TYR A 261 -20.55 12.27 8.50
CA TYR A 261 -19.20 12.25 9.05
C TYR A 261 -18.26 11.52 8.11
N SER A 262 -17.13 12.11 7.75
CA SER A 262 -16.11 11.49 6.92
C SER A 262 -14.70 11.96 7.26
N TYR A 263 -13.71 11.08 7.05
CA TYR A 263 -12.31 11.48 7.01
C TYR A 263 -12.01 12.19 5.68
N VAL A 264 -11.22 13.25 5.73
CA VAL A 264 -10.61 13.80 4.52
C VAL A 264 -9.51 12.85 4.07
N LEU A 265 -9.64 12.27 2.87
CA LEU A 265 -8.64 11.36 2.36
C LEU A 265 -7.38 12.12 1.89
N PHE A 266 -6.25 11.41 1.86
CA PHE A 266 -5.01 11.99 1.38
C PHE A 266 -5.15 12.46 -0.08
N ARG A 267 -4.78 13.71 -0.35
CA ARG A 267 -4.95 14.43 -1.62
C ARG A 267 -6.38 14.88 -1.97
N HIS A 268 -7.37 14.63 -1.12
CA HIS A 268 -8.69 15.23 -1.28
C HIS A 268 -8.72 16.60 -0.60
N SER A 269 -9.53 17.53 -1.15
CA SER A 269 -9.82 18.78 -0.48
C SER A 269 -10.95 18.60 0.53
N ILE A 270 -11.06 19.55 1.46
CA ILE A 270 -12.15 19.53 2.44
C ILE A 270 -13.49 19.68 1.72
N GLU A 271 -13.57 20.57 0.72
CA GLU A 271 -14.78 20.85 -0.06
C GLU A 271 -15.21 19.63 -0.87
N SER A 272 -14.27 18.93 -1.52
CA SER A 272 -14.60 17.69 -2.24
C SER A 272 -15.12 16.63 -1.29
N THR A 273 -14.52 16.51 -0.10
CA THR A 273 -14.95 15.53 0.92
C THR A 273 -16.35 15.85 1.44
N VAL A 274 -16.69 17.14 1.63
CA VAL A 274 -18.06 17.55 2.01
C VAL A 274 -19.07 17.07 0.96
N ARG A 275 -18.82 17.37 -0.33
CA ARG A 275 -19.70 16.96 -1.44
C ARG A 275 -19.85 15.44 -1.53
N GLU A 276 -18.73 14.71 -1.46
CA GLU A 276 -18.72 13.25 -1.49
C GLU A 276 -19.49 12.64 -0.30
N THR A 277 -19.34 13.22 0.91
CA THR A 277 -20.02 12.75 2.12
C THR A 277 -21.54 12.92 2.02
N MET A 278 -22.00 13.95 1.34
CA MET A 278 -23.43 14.22 1.11
C MET A 278 -24.01 13.50 -0.12
N GLY A 279 -23.16 12.89 -0.95
CA GLY A 279 -23.58 12.23 -2.19
C GLY A 279 -24.27 13.19 -3.15
N GLY A 280 -25.30 12.74 -3.86
CA GLY A 280 -26.03 13.55 -4.84
C GLY A 280 -26.76 14.80 -4.29
N LEU A 281 -26.84 14.96 -2.97
CA LEU A 281 -27.37 16.16 -2.32
C LEU A 281 -26.42 17.36 -2.39
N GLY A 282 -25.10 17.09 -2.44
CA GLY A 282 -24.08 18.15 -2.45
C GLY A 282 -24.01 18.96 -3.77
N GLU A 283 -24.76 18.59 -4.80
CA GLU A 283 -24.79 19.26 -6.10
C GLU A 283 -25.98 20.26 -6.23
N LYS A 284 -26.91 20.28 -5.27
CA LYS A 284 -28.08 21.16 -5.29
C LYS A 284 -27.74 22.49 -4.60
N GLU A 285 -27.84 23.61 -5.30
CA GLU A 285 -27.52 24.94 -4.79
C GLU A 285 -28.30 25.29 -3.50
N ASP A 286 -29.56 24.87 -3.41
CA ASP A 286 -30.43 25.15 -2.25
C ASP A 286 -30.06 24.41 -0.97
N VAL A 287 -29.09 23.48 -1.03
CA VAL A 287 -28.75 22.59 0.08
C VAL A 287 -27.25 22.61 0.40
N MET A 288 -26.53 23.62 -0.11
CA MET A 288 -25.08 23.70 0.12
C MET A 288 -24.73 23.89 1.60
N PRO A 289 -23.90 22.99 2.17
CA PRO A 289 -23.46 23.13 3.55
C PRO A 289 -22.54 24.35 3.69
N ARG A 290 -22.76 25.12 4.73
CA ARG A 290 -21.95 26.28 5.08
C ARG A 290 -20.93 25.92 6.16
N PHE A 291 -19.69 26.34 5.98
CA PHE A 291 -18.65 26.16 7.00
C PHE A 291 -19.04 26.95 8.26
N LEU A 292 -18.98 26.30 9.41
CA LEU A 292 -19.26 26.93 10.70
C LEU A 292 -17.98 27.17 11.49
N ILE A 293 -17.26 26.10 11.84
CA ILE A 293 -16.08 26.19 12.72
C ILE A 293 -15.08 25.08 12.41
N ARG A 294 -13.80 25.39 12.69
CA ARG A 294 -12.72 24.41 12.70
C ARG A 294 -12.12 24.37 14.10
N TYR A 295 -11.98 23.15 14.66
CA TYR A 295 -11.41 22.96 15.99
C TYR A 295 -10.67 21.63 16.07
N THR A 296 -9.86 21.46 17.13
CA THR A 296 -9.18 20.19 17.43
C THR A 296 -10.00 19.43 18.46
N PHE A 297 -10.39 18.24 18.08
CA PHE A 297 -10.98 17.26 18.99
C PHE A 297 -9.92 16.23 19.38
N GLU A 298 -9.79 15.97 20.67
CA GLU A 298 -8.89 14.92 21.17
C GLU A 298 -9.55 14.19 22.34
N ASN A 299 -9.53 12.86 22.25
CA ASN A 299 -9.91 11.97 23.35
C ASN A 299 -8.88 10.83 23.50
N GLU A 300 -9.17 9.81 24.30
CA GLU A 300 -8.25 8.70 24.52
C GLU A 300 -7.86 7.94 23.22
N LYS A 301 -8.77 7.88 22.23
CA LYS A 301 -8.63 7.06 21.03
C LYS A 301 -8.13 7.82 19.81
N VAL A 302 -8.49 9.10 19.67
CA VAL A 302 -8.26 9.87 18.43
C VAL A 302 -7.86 11.30 18.71
N LYS A 303 -7.16 11.90 17.71
CA LYS A 303 -6.93 13.35 17.60
C LYS A 303 -7.37 13.79 16.21
N HIS A 304 -8.38 14.66 16.12
CA HIS A 304 -8.98 15.08 14.85
C HIS A 304 -9.01 16.60 14.70
N LEU A 305 -8.69 17.09 13.48
CA LEU A 305 -9.00 18.45 13.06
C LEU A 305 -10.41 18.43 12.45
N VAL A 306 -11.37 18.84 13.24
CA VAL A 306 -12.78 18.82 12.84
C VAL A 306 -13.10 20.06 12.03
N ASN A 307 -13.73 19.88 10.88
CA ASN A 307 -14.33 20.93 10.07
C ASN A 307 -15.83 20.71 10.11
N LEU A 308 -16.50 21.51 10.92
CA LEU A 308 -17.95 21.44 11.08
C LEU A 308 -18.63 22.33 10.06
N TYR A 309 -19.57 21.75 9.36
CA TYR A 309 -20.46 22.41 8.40
C TYR A 309 -21.90 22.29 8.89
N VAL A 310 -22.73 23.23 8.46
CA VAL A 310 -24.16 23.24 8.74
C VAL A 310 -24.95 23.32 7.45
N MET A 311 -26.00 22.55 7.37
CA MET A 311 -26.93 22.49 6.26
C MET A 311 -28.35 22.75 6.76
N CYS A 312 -28.96 23.86 6.34
CA CYS A 312 -30.37 24.19 6.64
C CYS A 312 -31.24 23.67 5.50
N VAL A 313 -32.05 22.67 5.78
CA VAL A 313 -32.98 22.06 4.83
C VAL A 313 -34.36 22.70 5.00
N ARG A 314 -34.92 23.23 3.90
CA ARG A 314 -36.26 23.82 3.89
C ARG A 314 -37.29 22.90 3.23
N SER A 315 -36.86 22.05 2.32
CA SER A 315 -37.75 21.19 1.55
C SER A 315 -37.90 19.80 2.22
N GLU A 316 -39.16 19.38 2.43
CA GLU A 316 -39.48 18.04 2.92
C GLU A 316 -38.94 16.95 2.00
N LYS A 317 -39.01 17.12 0.69
CA LYS A 317 -38.46 16.18 -0.31
C LYS A 317 -36.96 15.95 -0.16
N VAL A 318 -36.21 16.99 0.22
CA VAL A 318 -34.76 16.87 0.50
C VAL A 318 -34.56 16.19 1.84
N MET A 319 -35.35 16.53 2.84
CA MET A 319 -35.26 15.87 4.17
C MET A 319 -35.55 14.37 4.07
N ASP A 320 -36.52 13.96 3.26
CA ASP A 320 -36.84 12.55 3.04
C ASP A 320 -35.69 11.76 2.37
N GLN A 321 -34.86 12.41 1.55
CA GLN A 321 -33.63 11.81 0.98
C GLN A 321 -32.52 11.64 2.03
N ILE A 322 -32.53 12.45 3.08
CA ILE A 322 -31.53 12.41 4.17
C ILE A 322 -31.95 11.44 5.28
N LYS A 323 -33.24 11.26 5.47
CA LYS A 323 -33.78 10.41 6.55
C LYS A 323 -33.20 9.00 6.50
N GLN A 324 -32.73 8.55 7.64
CA GLN A 324 -32.24 7.20 7.90
C GLN A 324 -33.16 6.50 8.88
N PRO A 325 -33.27 5.15 8.83
CA PRO A 325 -34.16 4.39 9.73
C PRO A 325 -33.97 4.70 11.23
N ASN A 326 -32.71 5.04 11.62
CA ASN A 326 -32.33 5.30 13.01
C ASN A 326 -32.22 6.81 13.31
N GLY A 327 -32.73 7.66 12.43
CA GLY A 327 -32.63 9.12 12.57
C GLY A 327 -33.88 9.74 13.18
N LYS A 328 -33.71 10.79 13.97
CA LYS A 328 -34.78 11.54 14.65
C LYS A 328 -34.45 13.05 14.64
N LEU A 329 -35.50 13.86 14.56
CA LEU A 329 -35.43 15.30 14.80
C LEU A 329 -35.44 15.57 16.31
N TRP A 330 -34.54 16.44 16.74
CA TRP A 330 -34.36 16.83 18.12
C TRP A 330 -34.51 18.33 18.29
N THR A 331 -35.33 18.76 19.23
CA THR A 331 -35.41 20.19 19.63
C THR A 331 -34.25 20.53 20.55
N SER A 332 -33.86 21.83 20.61
CA SER A 332 -32.79 22.30 21.47
C SER A 332 -33.05 21.91 22.93
N LYS A 333 -34.31 22.02 23.41
CA LYS A 333 -34.70 21.65 24.77
C LYS A 333 -34.48 20.15 25.07
N GLN A 334 -34.88 19.27 24.14
CA GLN A 334 -34.64 17.82 24.30
C GLN A 334 -33.15 17.47 24.33
N ILE A 335 -32.33 18.20 23.59
CA ILE A 335 -30.88 18.02 23.58
C ILE A 335 -30.30 18.46 24.93
N GLU A 336 -30.67 19.67 25.41
CA GLU A 336 -30.21 20.21 26.70
C GLU A 336 -30.53 19.28 27.87
N GLU A 337 -31.72 18.69 27.89
CA GLU A 337 -32.17 17.75 28.94
C GLU A 337 -31.34 16.44 28.94
N ASN A 338 -30.68 16.11 27.83
CA ASN A 338 -29.92 14.86 27.68
C ASN A 338 -28.41 15.08 27.55
N LEU A 339 -27.90 16.31 27.61
CA LEU A 339 -26.47 16.58 27.62
C LEU A 339 -25.78 15.94 28.85
N GLY A 340 -24.59 15.37 28.62
CA GLY A 340 -23.81 14.72 29.68
C GLY A 340 -24.35 13.37 30.16
N SER A 341 -25.47 12.88 29.59
CA SER A 341 -26.04 11.56 29.94
C SER A 341 -25.38 10.39 29.17
N GLY A 342 -24.44 10.68 28.25
CA GLY A 342 -23.80 9.69 27.38
C GLY A 342 -24.67 9.23 26.20
N VAL A 343 -25.81 9.87 25.97
CA VAL A 343 -26.68 9.63 24.80
C VAL A 343 -26.07 10.15 23.55
N PHE A 344 -25.40 11.29 23.62
CA PHE A 344 -24.78 11.93 22.49
C PHE A 344 -23.28 11.59 22.38
N SER A 345 -22.72 11.73 21.16
CA SER A 345 -21.28 11.58 20.94
C SER A 345 -20.51 12.73 21.59
N GLU A 346 -19.28 12.46 22.03
CA GLU A 346 -18.38 13.46 22.60
C GLU A 346 -18.15 14.66 21.65
N TYR A 347 -18.15 14.42 20.33
CA TYR A 347 -18.08 15.50 19.35
C TYR A 347 -19.30 16.40 19.38
N PHE A 348 -20.49 15.77 19.39
CA PHE A 348 -21.75 16.51 19.36
C PHE A 348 -21.91 17.37 20.60
N GLU A 349 -21.57 16.84 21.77
CA GLU A 349 -21.67 17.61 23.04
C GLU A 349 -20.78 18.86 23.02
N GLN A 350 -19.57 18.77 22.46
CA GLN A 350 -18.70 19.96 22.31
C GLN A 350 -19.22 20.95 21.27
N GLU A 351 -19.88 20.48 20.20
CA GLU A 351 -20.33 21.30 19.08
C GLU A 351 -21.69 21.97 19.31
N PHE A 352 -22.54 21.36 20.14
CA PHE A 352 -23.91 21.83 20.33
C PHE A 352 -24.00 23.25 20.84
N ALA A 353 -23.15 23.66 21.77
CA ALA A 353 -23.12 25.03 22.28
C ALA A 353 -22.85 26.07 21.17
N TYR A 354 -22.00 25.75 20.19
CA TYR A 354 -21.75 26.63 19.04
C TYR A 354 -22.96 26.71 18.10
N LEU A 355 -23.62 25.57 17.84
CA LEU A 355 -24.83 25.53 17.00
C LEU A 355 -25.97 26.30 17.63
N GLN A 356 -26.18 26.11 18.92
CA GLN A 356 -27.24 26.73 19.69
C GLN A 356 -27.12 28.27 19.69
N ASN A 357 -25.90 28.77 19.98
CA ASN A 357 -25.64 30.21 20.06
C ASN A 357 -25.44 30.91 18.72
N THR A 358 -25.45 30.18 17.62
CA THR A 358 -25.28 30.76 16.27
C THR A 358 -26.47 30.42 15.39
N VAL A 359 -26.47 29.24 14.79
CA VAL A 359 -27.41 28.87 13.72
C VAL A 359 -28.82 28.64 14.22
N LEU A 360 -28.99 27.92 15.33
CA LEU A 360 -30.32 27.67 15.89
C LEU A 360 -30.97 28.93 16.44
N LEU A 361 -30.16 29.83 17.00
CA LEU A 361 -30.62 31.13 17.43
C LEU A 361 -31.12 31.97 16.22
N ALA A 362 -30.34 32.01 15.16
CA ALA A 362 -30.71 32.72 13.93
C ALA A 362 -31.98 32.18 13.27
N GLU A 363 -32.13 30.86 13.20
CA GLU A 363 -33.34 30.20 12.65
C GLU A 363 -34.57 30.51 13.48
N ASN A 364 -34.46 30.54 14.83
CA ASN A 364 -35.57 30.93 15.70
C ASN A 364 -36.04 32.37 15.44
N PHE A 365 -35.12 33.30 15.18
CA PHE A 365 -35.49 34.67 14.83
C PHE A 365 -36.11 34.78 13.44
N CYS A 366 -35.64 34.03 12.44
CA CYS A 366 -36.22 33.98 11.12
C CYS A 366 -37.65 33.38 11.09
N CYS A 367 -37.90 32.38 11.95
CA CYS A 367 -39.24 31.76 12.07
C CYS A 367 -40.23 32.57 12.91
N ALA A 368 -39.75 33.44 13.81
CA ALA A 368 -40.60 34.31 14.60
C ALA A 368 -41.07 35.60 13.91
N GLY A 369 -40.50 35.86 12.74
CA GLY A 369 -40.81 37.06 11.92
C GLY A 369 -41.71 36.80 10.70
N CYS A 370 -42.30 35.58 10.57
CA CYS A 370 -43.30 35.24 9.52
C CYS A 370 -44.69 35.14 10.10
#